data_86249b6aa9d4348e79c7c4a11bbaa0e0
#
_entry.id   86249b6aa9d4348e79c7c4a11bbaa0e0
#
_cell.length_a   1.000
_cell.length_b   1.000
_cell.length_c   1.000
_cell.angle_alpha   90.00
_cell.angle_beta   90.00
_cell.angle_gamma   90.00
#
_symmetry.space_group_name_H-M   'P 1'
#
loop_
_entity.id
_entity.type
_entity.pdbx_description
1 polymer ?
#
loop_
_entity_poly.entity_id
_entity_poly.type
_entity_poly.pdbx_seq_one_letter_code
_entity_poly.pdbx_strand_id
1 'polypeptide(L)'
;MASGRKTKNTWVLVVVGLIVVGLAAGLEAMRPLANPLTVAIRSLALMGYQLVFLSIVSSAYILELVRFFGRPFVKVHHIASVTGLALVTLHPILVAVDKGSAGVFLPKFDSLRVFLQLGGRPAWYLIALAVLAALLRQRIGSRWRWVHILNYLAFALATAHANLLGTNFQDLAPRVVSWAMLFAVLAVFVRKRLPKPKPAQKPGAS
;
A
#
# COMPACT_ATOMS: atom_id res chain seq x y z
N MET A 1 32.60 -5.49 -19.04
CA MET A 1 32.35 -4.12 -18.50
C MET A 1 30.87 -3.82 -18.60
N ALA A 2 30.14 -3.91 -17.50
CA ALA A 2 28.69 -3.59 -17.47
C ALA A 2 28.55 -2.07 -17.45
N SER A 3 28.21 -1.47 -18.60
CA SER A 3 27.86 -0.07 -18.71
C SER A 3 26.73 0.23 -17.71
N GLY A 4 27.04 0.97 -16.67
CA GLY A 4 26.08 1.45 -15.68
C GLY A 4 25.04 2.32 -16.35
N ARG A 5 23.90 1.72 -16.71
CA ARG A 5 22.74 2.46 -17.21
C ARG A 5 22.28 3.39 -16.10
N LYS A 6 22.61 4.68 -16.22
CA LYS A 6 22.23 5.75 -15.28
C LYS A 6 20.72 5.72 -15.07
N THR A 7 20.28 5.78 -13.81
CA THR A 7 18.89 5.96 -13.43
C THR A 7 18.42 7.32 -13.94
N LYS A 8 17.40 7.30 -14.82
CA LYS A 8 16.75 8.52 -15.31
C LYS A 8 15.63 8.91 -14.33
N ASN A 9 15.35 10.20 -14.24
CA ASN A 9 14.18 10.74 -13.54
C ASN A 9 14.05 10.38 -12.04
N THR A 10 15.16 10.09 -11.36
CA THR A 10 15.15 9.75 -9.91
C THR A 10 14.56 10.87 -9.05
N TRP A 11 14.63 12.13 -9.50
CA TRP A 11 14.04 13.27 -8.82
C TRP A 11 12.52 13.12 -8.61
N VAL A 12 11.82 12.42 -9.54
CA VAL A 12 10.37 12.15 -9.39
C VAL A 12 10.09 11.31 -8.14
N LEU A 13 10.97 10.35 -7.82
CA LEU A 13 10.83 9.52 -6.61
C LEU A 13 10.99 10.36 -5.34
N VAL A 14 11.90 11.33 -5.37
CA VAL A 14 12.07 12.28 -4.27
C VAL A 14 10.81 13.13 -4.11
N VAL A 15 10.27 13.66 -5.21
CA VAL A 15 9.03 14.45 -5.19
C VAL A 15 7.86 13.62 -4.66
N VAL A 16 7.70 12.37 -5.10
CA VAL A 16 6.66 11.47 -4.57
C VAL A 16 6.84 11.22 -3.08
N GLY A 17 8.08 11.00 -2.62
CA GLY A 17 8.38 10.85 -1.19
C GLY A 17 8.02 12.12 -0.39
N LEU A 18 8.36 13.30 -0.89
CA LEU A 18 8.01 14.58 -0.27
C LEU A 18 6.49 14.80 -0.22
N ILE A 19 5.76 14.39 -1.28
CA ILE A 19 4.29 14.45 -1.29
C ILE A 19 3.71 13.54 -0.20
N VAL A 20 4.21 12.30 -0.08
CA VAL A 20 3.74 11.36 0.97
C VAL A 20 3.94 11.94 2.36
N VAL A 21 5.13 12.45 2.64
CA VAL A 21 5.43 13.07 3.94
C VAL A 21 4.65 14.35 4.14
N GLY A 22 4.59 15.22 3.13
CA GLY A 22 3.90 16.51 3.17
C GLY A 22 2.39 16.36 3.40
N LEU A 23 1.75 15.38 2.75
CA LEU A 23 0.33 15.09 2.97
C LEU A 23 0.07 14.59 4.41
N ALA A 24 0.92 13.70 4.92
CA ALA A 24 0.79 13.25 6.30
C ALA A 24 0.98 14.39 7.31
N ALA A 25 2.02 15.20 7.13
CA ALA A 25 2.30 16.35 7.99
C ALA A 25 1.18 17.41 7.91
N GLY A 26 0.69 17.71 6.69
CA GLY A 26 -0.41 18.64 6.48
C GLY A 26 -1.70 18.22 7.16
N LEU A 27 -2.07 16.93 7.05
CA LEU A 27 -3.25 16.40 7.74
C LEU A 27 -3.10 16.42 9.27
N GLU A 28 -1.89 16.18 9.80
CA GLU A 28 -1.65 16.29 11.23
C GLU A 28 -1.69 17.77 11.70
N ALA A 29 -1.16 18.70 10.91
CA ALA A 29 -1.20 20.13 11.23
C ALA A 29 -2.62 20.71 11.29
N MET A 30 -3.58 20.09 10.58
CA MET A 30 -5.00 20.48 10.60
C MET A 30 -5.75 19.94 11.83
N ARG A 31 -5.09 19.15 12.68
CA ARG A 31 -5.71 18.53 13.87
C ARG A 31 -5.37 19.31 15.14
N PRO A 32 -6.23 19.25 16.17
CA PRO A 32 -5.89 19.75 17.50
C PRO A 32 -4.59 19.13 17.97
N LEU A 33 -3.83 19.92 18.71
CA LEU A 33 -2.57 19.46 19.32
C LEU A 33 -2.80 18.15 20.10
N ALA A 34 -2.07 17.13 19.72
CA ALA A 34 -2.10 15.82 20.36
C ALA A 34 -0.72 15.54 20.98
N ASN A 35 -0.66 14.56 21.89
CA ASN A 35 0.63 14.12 22.40
C ASN A 35 1.48 13.51 21.25
N PRO A 36 2.82 13.54 21.37
CA PRO A 36 3.72 13.07 20.32
C PRO A 36 3.46 11.61 19.89
N LEU A 37 3.05 10.75 20.81
CA LEU A 37 2.74 9.35 20.52
C LEU A 37 1.52 9.24 19.58
N THR A 38 0.47 9.98 19.84
CA THR A 38 -0.73 10.02 18.99
C THR A 38 -0.39 10.56 17.59
N VAL A 39 0.43 11.60 17.49
CA VAL A 39 0.92 12.14 16.20
C VAL A 39 1.71 11.07 15.45
N ALA A 40 2.63 10.37 16.11
CA ALA A 40 3.41 9.29 15.52
C ALA A 40 2.51 8.14 15.02
N ILE A 41 1.54 7.69 15.82
CA ILE A 41 0.57 6.64 15.45
C ILE A 41 -0.15 7.01 14.16
N ARG A 42 -0.68 8.23 14.06
CA ARG A 42 -1.45 8.70 12.89
C ARG A 42 -0.57 8.89 11.66
N SER A 43 0.60 9.51 11.83
CA SER A 43 1.55 9.75 10.73
C SER A 43 2.06 8.46 10.12
N LEU A 44 2.40 7.46 10.94
CA LEU A 44 2.84 6.13 10.47
C LEU A 44 1.72 5.43 9.68
N ALA A 45 0.48 5.51 10.17
CA ALA A 45 -0.67 4.95 9.46
C ALA A 45 -0.86 5.61 8.08
N LEU A 46 -0.85 6.95 8.02
CA LEU A 46 -1.05 7.71 6.79
C LEU A 46 0.05 7.44 5.76
N MET A 47 1.31 7.54 6.16
CA MET A 47 2.44 7.29 5.25
C MET A 47 2.47 5.84 4.79
N GLY A 48 2.25 4.89 5.71
CA GLY A 48 2.19 3.46 5.38
C GLY A 48 1.06 3.14 4.40
N TYR A 49 -0.15 3.68 4.61
CA TYR A 49 -1.30 3.54 3.73
C TYR A 49 -1.01 4.06 2.30
N GLN A 50 -0.40 5.24 2.19
CA GLN A 50 -0.01 5.83 0.91
C GLN A 50 1.06 4.98 0.19
N LEU A 51 2.07 4.48 0.90
CA LEU A 51 3.12 3.65 0.30
C LEU A 51 2.58 2.29 -0.17
N VAL A 52 1.67 1.67 0.58
CA VAL A 52 0.98 0.44 0.15
C VAL A 52 0.17 0.70 -1.12
N PHE A 53 -0.59 1.81 -1.17
CA PHE A 53 -1.29 2.24 -2.39
C PHE A 53 -0.36 2.38 -3.59
N LEU A 54 0.71 3.16 -3.44
CA LEU A 54 1.70 3.38 -4.50
C LEU A 54 2.34 2.07 -4.96
N SER A 55 2.62 1.15 -4.04
CA SER A 55 3.16 -0.17 -4.36
C SER A 55 2.18 -1.02 -5.19
N ILE A 56 0.89 -1.00 -4.85
CA ILE A 56 -0.14 -1.74 -5.59
C ILE A 56 -0.30 -1.14 -6.99
N VAL A 57 -0.50 0.16 -7.10
CA VAL A 57 -0.74 0.84 -8.38
C VAL A 57 0.48 0.74 -9.28
N SER A 58 1.68 1.02 -8.77
CA SER A 58 2.92 0.93 -9.56
C SER A 58 3.16 -0.47 -10.10
N SER A 59 2.70 -1.52 -9.41
CA SER A 59 2.81 -2.89 -9.89
C SER A 59 2.04 -3.18 -11.18
N ALA A 60 1.03 -2.36 -11.52
CA ALA A 60 0.28 -2.47 -12.77
C ALA A 60 1.02 -1.88 -13.97
N TYR A 61 1.90 -0.93 -13.72
CA TYR A 61 2.61 -0.14 -14.72
C TYR A 61 4.12 -0.39 -14.70
N ILE A 62 4.53 -1.56 -14.21
CA ILE A 62 5.97 -1.85 -13.97
C ILE A 62 6.81 -1.74 -15.25
N LEU A 63 6.27 -2.12 -16.40
CA LEU A 63 6.99 -2.03 -17.68
C LEU A 63 7.17 -0.58 -18.13
N GLU A 64 6.12 0.22 -18.02
CA GLU A 64 6.13 1.66 -18.33
C GLU A 64 7.09 2.40 -17.39
N LEU A 65 7.02 2.07 -16.11
CA LEU A 65 7.88 2.66 -15.09
C LEU A 65 9.35 2.23 -15.25
N VAL A 66 9.62 0.99 -15.66
CA VAL A 66 10.97 0.55 -16.03
C VAL A 66 11.49 1.29 -17.26
N ARG A 67 10.64 1.62 -18.24
CA ARG A 67 11.03 2.45 -19.40
C ARG A 67 11.34 3.88 -19.00
N PHE A 68 10.55 4.43 -18.07
CA PHE A 68 10.68 5.82 -17.59
C PHE A 68 11.88 5.99 -16.64
N PHE A 69 12.01 5.11 -15.63
CA PHE A 69 13.06 5.19 -14.60
C PHE A 69 14.32 4.36 -14.92
N GLY A 70 14.21 3.40 -15.83
CA GLY A 70 15.22 2.38 -16.09
C GLY A 70 15.03 1.12 -15.21
N ARG A 71 15.96 0.17 -15.33
CA ARG A 71 15.88 -1.13 -14.64
C ARG A 71 15.75 -1.11 -13.10
N PRO A 72 16.23 -0.09 -12.36
CA PRO A 72 16.08 -0.08 -10.89
C PRO A 72 14.66 0.04 -10.38
N PHE A 73 13.65 0.30 -11.21
CA PHE A 73 12.29 0.52 -10.71
C PHE A 73 11.72 -0.66 -9.92
N VAL A 74 12.09 -1.90 -10.23
CA VAL A 74 11.72 -3.07 -9.42
C VAL A 74 12.26 -2.95 -7.98
N LYS A 75 13.48 -2.40 -7.82
CA LYS A 75 14.04 -2.10 -6.49
C LYS A 75 13.23 -1.02 -5.77
N VAL A 76 12.79 0.01 -6.48
CA VAL A 76 11.94 1.09 -5.92
C VAL A 76 10.62 0.50 -5.42
N HIS A 77 9.95 -0.37 -6.20
CA HIS A 77 8.76 -1.07 -5.75
C HIS A 77 9.03 -1.88 -4.48
N HIS A 78 10.13 -2.63 -4.40
CA HIS A 78 10.47 -3.40 -3.21
C HIS A 78 10.74 -2.50 -2.00
N ILE A 79 11.50 -1.41 -2.17
CA ILE A 79 11.77 -0.44 -1.09
C ILE A 79 10.45 0.16 -0.59
N ALA A 80 9.60 0.67 -1.48
CA ALA A 80 8.31 1.23 -1.11
C ALA A 80 7.41 0.21 -0.38
N SER A 81 7.38 -1.05 -0.85
CA SER A 81 6.60 -2.12 -0.23
C SER A 81 7.12 -2.48 1.17
N VAL A 82 8.43 -2.61 1.33
CA VAL A 82 9.05 -2.94 2.63
C VAL A 82 8.89 -1.77 3.61
N THR A 83 9.13 -0.53 3.16
CA THR A 83 8.92 0.67 3.98
C THR A 83 7.45 0.80 4.37
N GLY A 84 6.52 0.62 3.42
CA GLY A 84 5.09 0.63 3.69
C GLY A 84 4.70 -0.43 4.74
N LEU A 85 5.18 -1.68 4.59
CA LEU A 85 4.95 -2.74 5.58
C LEU A 85 5.52 -2.36 6.96
N ALA A 86 6.73 -1.80 7.01
CA ALA A 86 7.34 -1.38 8.28
C ALA A 86 6.48 -0.32 8.98
N LEU A 87 6.00 0.70 8.24
CA LEU A 87 5.17 1.78 8.80
C LEU A 87 3.81 1.25 9.27
N VAL A 88 3.12 0.41 8.46
CA VAL A 88 1.84 -0.19 8.87
C VAL A 88 1.99 -1.24 9.98
N THR A 89 3.21 -1.71 10.26
CA THR A 89 3.52 -2.59 11.40
C THR A 89 3.83 -1.77 12.65
N LEU A 90 4.60 -0.69 12.52
CA LEU A 90 4.89 0.21 13.64
C LEU A 90 3.62 0.88 14.18
N HIS A 91 2.65 1.21 13.29
CA HIS A 91 1.38 1.78 13.70
C HIS A 91 0.67 0.96 14.80
N PRO A 92 0.29 -0.32 14.61
CA PRO A 92 -0.38 -1.09 15.66
C PRO A 92 0.52 -1.39 16.86
N ILE A 93 1.84 -1.44 16.68
CA ILE A 93 2.78 -1.55 17.82
C ILE A 93 2.65 -0.33 18.73
N LEU A 94 2.69 0.88 18.18
CA LEU A 94 2.51 2.10 18.97
C LEU A 94 1.10 2.20 19.57
N VAL A 95 0.07 1.72 18.87
CA VAL A 95 -1.29 1.61 19.44
C VAL A 95 -1.31 0.63 20.61
N ALA A 96 -0.58 -0.50 20.53
CA ALA A 96 -0.48 -1.45 21.63
C ALA A 96 0.21 -0.83 22.87
N VAL A 97 1.26 -0.03 22.65
CA VAL A 97 1.93 0.74 23.71
C VAL A 97 0.98 1.77 24.33
N ASP A 98 0.29 2.56 23.50
CA ASP A 98 -0.69 3.58 23.94
C ASP A 98 -1.83 2.96 24.78
N LYS A 99 -2.30 1.77 24.41
CA LYS A 99 -3.39 1.07 25.10
C LYS A 99 -2.93 0.14 26.22
N GLY A 100 -1.63 -0.07 26.36
CA GLY A 100 -1.08 -1.05 27.33
C GLY A 100 -1.57 -2.49 27.05
N SER A 101 -1.90 -2.84 25.80
CA SER A 101 -2.53 -4.11 25.47
C SER A 101 -2.14 -4.63 24.09
N ALA A 102 -1.69 -5.89 24.03
CA ALA A 102 -1.49 -6.62 22.76
C ALA A 102 -2.82 -7.04 22.08
N GLY A 103 -3.95 -6.87 22.74
CA GLY A 103 -5.28 -7.17 22.17
C GLY A 103 -5.61 -6.38 20.90
N VAL A 104 -4.83 -5.33 20.58
CA VAL A 104 -4.94 -4.57 19.33
C VAL A 104 -4.59 -5.40 18.09
N PHE A 105 -3.87 -6.50 18.24
CA PHE A 105 -3.54 -7.41 17.14
C PHE A 105 -4.62 -8.47 16.88
N LEU A 106 -5.53 -8.71 17.82
CA LEU A 106 -6.55 -9.74 17.70
C LEU A 106 -7.75 -9.26 16.87
N PRO A 107 -8.04 -9.86 15.70
CA PRO A 107 -9.26 -9.55 14.95
C PRO A 107 -10.51 -9.82 15.80
N LYS A 108 -11.54 -8.99 15.64
CA LYS A 108 -12.85 -9.18 16.29
C LYS A 108 -13.92 -9.41 15.23
N PHE A 109 -14.81 -10.35 15.49
CA PHE A 109 -15.86 -10.80 14.57
C PHE A 109 -17.25 -10.64 15.17
N ASP A 110 -17.41 -9.81 16.21
CA ASP A 110 -18.68 -9.60 16.94
C ASP A 110 -19.81 -9.10 16.02
N SER A 111 -19.49 -8.27 15.04
CA SER A 111 -20.39 -7.82 13.99
C SER A 111 -19.60 -7.35 12.77
N LEU A 112 -20.26 -7.26 11.59
CA LEU A 112 -19.65 -6.73 10.37
C LEU A 112 -19.12 -5.30 10.59
N ARG A 113 -19.85 -4.46 11.32
CA ARG A 113 -19.42 -3.08 11.64
C ARG A 113 -18.13 -3.08 12.47
N VAL A 114 -18.08 -3.88 13.54
CA VAL A 114 -16.88 -3.99 14.41
C VAL A 114 -15.70 -4.57 13.63
N PHE A 115 -15.94 -5.60 12.81
CA PHE A 115 -14.92 -6.17 11.94
C PHE A 115 -14.32 -5.13 10.99
N LEU A 116 -15.15 -4.32 10.32
CA LEU A 116 -14.67 -3.27 9.40
C LEU A 116 -14.00 -2.11 10.15
N GLN A 117 -14.54 -1.68 11.30
CA GLN A 117 -13.90 -0.68 12.15
C GLN A 117 -12.49 -1.13 12.58
N LEU A 118 -12.32 -2.39 12.93
CA LEU A 118 -11.04 -2.98 13.31
C LEU A 118 -10.32 -3.65 12.13
N GLY A 119 -10.74 -3.34 10.91
CA GLY A 119 -10.26 -3.93 9.66
C GLY A 119 -8.75 -3.77 9.42
N GLY A 120 -8.12 -2.82 10.10
CA GLY A 120 -6.65 -2.68 10.11
C GLY A 120 -5.93 -3.92 10.65
N ARG A 121 -6.54 -4.65 11.61
CA ARG A 121 -5.98 -5.87 12.19
C ARG A 121 -5.89 -7.01 11.16
N PRO A 122 -6.98 -7.47 10.54
CA PRO A 122 -6.89 -8.49 9.48
C PRO A 122 -6.11 -7.97 8.26
N ALA A 123 -6.18 -6.69 7.90
CA ALA A 123 -5.40 -6.12 6.81
C ALA A 123 -3.90 -6.31 7.04
N TRP A 124 -3.41 -6.07 8.26
CA TRP A 124 -2.01 -6.26 8.60
C TRP A 124 -1.54 -7.72 8.38
N TYR A 125 -2.32 -8.71 8.83
CA TYR A 125 -2.01 -10.12 8.60
C TYR A 125 -1.99 -10.48 7.12
N LEU A 126 -2.94 -9.96 6.34
CA LEU A 126 -3.01 -10.21 4.90
C LEU A 126 -1.81 -9.61 4.15
N ILE A 127 -1.38 -8.39 4.51
CA ILE A 127 -0.19 -7.76 3.91
C ILE A 127 1.07 -8.55 4.30
N ALA A 128 1.22 -8.90 5.59
CA ALA A 128 2.37 -9.65 6.06
C ALA A 128 2.47 -11.02 5.34
N LEU A 129 1.35 -11.73 5.20
CA LEU A 129 1.28 -13.00 4.48
C LEU A 129 1.63 -12.82 2.99
N ALA A 130 1.10 -11.78 2.34
CA ALA A 130 1.37 -11.49 0.94
C ALA A 130 2.85 -11.15 0.69
N VAL A 131 3.48 -10.40 1.59
CA VAL A 131 4.93 -10.08 1.52
C VAL A 131 5.76 -11.32 1.78
N LEU A 132 5.41 -12.12 2.79
CA LEU A 132 6.09 -13.39 3.08
C LEU A 132 6.04 -14.34 1.88
N ALA A 133 4.88 -14.46 1.23
CA ALA A 133 4.75 -15.27 0.02
C ALA A 133 5.65 -14.75 -1.12
N ALA A 134 5.79 -13.44 -1.28
CA ALA A 134 6.67 -12.84 -2.28
C ALA A 134 8.16 -13.11 -1.96
N LEU A 135 8.55 -13.08 -0.69
CA LEU A 135 9.91 -13.45 -0.25
C LEU A 135 10.21 -14.94 -0.49
N LEU A 136 9.21 -15.79 -0.24
CA LEU A 136 9.33 -17.24 -0.43
C LEU A 136 9.03 -17.71 -1.86
N ARG A 137 8.90 -16.80 -2.83
CA ARG A 137 8.49 -17.11 -4.21
C ARG A 137 9.32 -18.21 -4.89
N GLN A 138 10.62 -18.32 -4.57
CA GLN A 138 11.47 -19.37 -5.11
C GLN A 138 11.10 -20.76 -4.56
N ARG A 139 10.61 -20.84 -3.33
CA ARG A 139 10.21 -22.10 -2.68
C ARG A 139 8.80 -22.53 -3.07
N ILE A 140 7.86 -21.59 -3.16
CA ILE A 140 6.44 -21.89 -3.41
C ILE A 140 6.03 -21.79 -4.89
N GLY A 141 6.97 -21.48 -5.78
CA GLY A 141 6.75 -21.38 -7.23
C GLY A 141 5.69 -20.34 -7.60
N SER A 142 4.86 -20.60 -8.62
CA SER A 142 3.84 -19.66 -9.10
C SER A 142 2.72 -19.36 -8.09
N ARG A 143 2.53 -20.20 -7.05
CA ARG A 143 1.48 -20.06 -6.04
C ARG A 143 1.60 -18.76 -5.23
N TRP A 144 2.80 -18.19 -5.09
CA TRP A 144 3.00 -16.90 -4.39
C TRP A 144 2.11 -15.79 -4.93
N ARG A 145 1.78 -15.81 -6.23
CA ARG A 145 0.92 -14.79 -6.85
C ARG A 145 -0.49 -14.79 -6.30
N TRP A 146 -1.03 -15.96 -6.00
CA TRP A 146 -2.37 -16.11 -5.41
C TRP A 146 -2.44 -15.56 -3.99
N VAL A 147 -1.38 -15.76 -3.20
CA VAL A 147 -1.30 -15.19 -1.86
C VAL A 147 -1.05 -13.68 -1.94
N HIS A 148 -0.20 -13.23 -2.88
CA HIS A 148 0.11 -11.80 -3.04
C HIS A 148 -1.11 -10.97 -3.48
N ILE A 149 -2.12 -11.58 -4.07
CA ILE A 149 -3.42 -10.97 -4.38
C ILE A 149 -4.13 -10.44 -3.12
N LEU A 150 -3.88 -11.01 -1.95
CA LEU A 150 -4.49 -10.59 -0.68
C LEU A 150 -4.20 -9.11 -0.34
N ASN A 151 -3.16 -8.50 -0.94
CA ASN A 151 -2.91 -7.07 -0.80
C ASN A 151 -4.09 -6.18 -1.22
N TYR A 152 -4.89 -6.61 -2.21
CA TYR A 152 -6.07 -5.85 -2.63
C TYR A 152 -7.16 -5.87 -1.56
N LEU A 153 -7.42 -7.04 -0.98
CA LEU A 153 -8.36 -7.19 0.14
C LEU A 153 -7.86 -6.44 1.37
N ALA A 154 -6.58 -6.55 1.68
CA ALA A 154 -5.95 -5.84 2.79
C ALA A 154 -6.10 -4.33 2.64
N PHE A 155 -5.90 -3.78 1.43
CA PHE A 155 -6.08 -2.36 1.16
C PHE A 155 -7.55 -1.92 1.34
N ALA A 156 -8.51 -2.73 0.90
CA ALA A 156 -9.94 -2.45 1.10
C ALA A 156 -10.30 -2.41 2.59
N LEU A 157 -9.84 -3.40 3.38
CA LEU A 157 -10.05 -3.42 4.84
C LEU A 157 -9.36 -2.25 5.54
N ALA A 158 -8.14 -1.88 5.12
CA ALA A 158 -7.43 -0.72 5.65
C ALA A 158 -8.17 0.58 5.33
N THR A 159 -8.74 0.72 4.12
CA THR A 159 -9.57 1.88 3.73
C THR A 159 -10.83 1.96 4.58
N ALA A 160 -11.55 0.85 4.78
CA ALA A 160 -12.73 0.82 5.65
C ALA A 160 -12.36 1.19 7.10
N HIS A 161 -11.30 0.60 7.64
CA HIS A 161 -10.76 0.93 8.96
C HIS A 161 -10.43 2.42 9.12
N ALA A 162 -9.70 2.99 8.15
CA ALA A 162 -9.32 4.39 8.14
C ALA A 162 -10.54 5.32 8.15
N ASN A 163 -11.57 5.03 7.34
CA ASN A 163 -12.77 5.86 7.25
C ASN A 163 -13.72 5.70 8.45
N LEU A 164 -13.69 4.56 9.16
CA LEU A 164 -14.57 4.29 10.30
C LEU A 164 -13.95 4.69 11.65
N LEU A 165 -12.63 4.65 11.79
CA LEU A 165 -11.93 4.97 13.03
C LEU A 165 -10.88 6.08 12.90
N GLY A 166 -10.35 6.31 11.71
CA GLY A 166 -9.27 7.27 11.51
C GLY A 166 -9.75 8.71 11.67
N THR A 167 -9.21 9.42 12.66
CA THR A 167 -9.56 10.82 12.92
C THR A 167 -9.29 11.73 11.71
N ASN A 168 -8.23 11.45 10.94
CA ASN A 168 -7.88 12.22 9.74
C ASN A 168 -8.87 12.01 8.57
N PHE A 169 -9.68 10.95 8.61
CA PHE A 169 -10.68 10.62 7.57
C PHE A 169 -12.10 11.06 7.94
N GLN A 170 -12.27 11.84 9.01
CA GLN A 170 -13.55 12.44 9.35
C GLN A 170 -13.87 13.63 8.44
N ASP A 171 -12.84 14.31 7.92
CA ASP A 171 -13.01 15.38 6.93
C ASP A 171 -13.32 14.83 5.55
N LEU A 172 -14.07 15.60 4.77
CA LEU A 172 -14.54 15.20 3.44
C LEU A 172 -13.37 14.93 2.47
N ALA A 173 -12.38 15.81 2.42
CA ALA A 173 -11.29 15.71 1.45
C ALA A 173 -10.44 14.41 1.62
N PRO A 174 -9.88 14.08 2.80
CA PRO A 174 -9.17 12.81 3.00
C PRO A 174 -10.05 11.59 2.77
N ARG A 175 -11.33 11.66 3.13
CA ARG A 175 -12.31 10.60 2.89
C ARG A 175 -12.50 10.34 1.41
N VAL A 176 -12.76 11.37 0.61
CA VAL A 176 -12.93 11.25 -0.85
C VAL A 176 -11.66 10.70 -1.49
N VAL A 177 -10.49 11.21 -1.10
CA VAL A 177 -9.20 10.73 -1.61
C VAL A 177 -9.01 9.24 -1.29
N SER A 178 -9.30 8.80 -0.08
CA SER A 178 -9.15 7.38 0.31
C SER A 178 -10.05 6.45 -0.49
N TRP A 179 -11.29 6.85 -0.75
CA TRP A 179 -12.21 6.10 -1.62
C TRP A 179 -11.73 6.10 -3.08
N ALA A 180 -11.24 7.23 -3.60
CA ALA A 180 -10.64 7.28 -4.93
C ALA A 180 -9.41 6.36 -5.05
N MET A 181 -8.57 6.29 -4.02
CA MET A 181 -7.45 5.34 -3.95
C MET A 181 -7.94 3.89 -3.98
N LEU A 182 -9.00 3.55 -3.24
CA LEU A 182 -9.59 2.21 -3.27
C LEU A 182 -10.13 1.87 -4.67
N PHE A 183 -10.86 2.78 -5.31
CA PHE A 183 -11.35 2.57 -6.69
C PHE A 183 -10.19 2.36 -7.68
N ALA A 184 -9.11 3.13 -7.55
CA ALA A 184 -7.91 2.94 -8.37
C ALA A 184 -7.28 1.54 -8.15
N VAL A 185 -7.21 1.08 -6.90
CA VAL A 185 -6.71 -0.26 -6.56
C VAL A 185 -7.61 -1.36 -7.14
N LEU A 186 -8.94 -1.20 -7.08
CA LEU A 186 -9.88 -2.13 -7.68
C LEU A 186 -9.79 -2.13 -9.22
N ALA A 187 -9.62 -0.97 -9.84
CA ALA A 187 -9.38 -0.86 -11.28
C ALA A 187 -8.09 -1.60 -11.70
N VAL A 188 -7.02 -1.47 -10.94
CA VAL A 188 -5.78 -2.22 -11.15
C VAL A 188 -6.01 -3.73 -11.00
N PHE A 189 -6.78 -4.15 -10.00
CA PHE A 189 -7.14 -5.55 -9.79
C PHE A 189 -7.87 -6.13 -11.00
N VAL A 190 -8.90 -5.43 -11.50
CA VAL A 190 -9.67 -5.83 -12.68
C VAL A 190 -8.79 -5.84 -13.93
N ARG A 191 -8.06 -4.75 -14.21
CA ARG A 191 -7.17 -4.63 -15.38
C ARG A 191 -6.17 -5.79 -15.48
N LYS A 192 -5.61 -6.25 -14.36
CA LYS A 192 -4.65 -7.35 -14.35
C LYS A 192 -5.27 -8.71 -14.66
N ARG A 193 -6.59 -8.83 -14.64
CA ARG A 193 -7.33 -10.07 -14.91
C ARG A 193 -8.02 -10.08 -16.26
N LEU A 194 -8.15 -8.92 -16.91
CA LEU A 194 -8.65 -8.87 -18.26
C LEU A 194 -7.67 -9.56 -19.22
N PRO A 195 -8.19 -10.34 -20.19
CA PRO A 195 -7.36 -10.94 -21.22
C PRO A 195 -6.60 -9.85 -21.98
N LYS A 196 -5.30 -10.04 -22.16
CA LYS A 196 -4.53 -9.14 -23.01
C LYS A 196 -4.98 -9.33 -24.46
N PRO A 197 -5.19 -8.26 -25.26
CA PRO A 197 -5.44 -8.38 -26.68
C PRO A 197 -4.34 -9.23 -27.32
N LYS A 198 -4.72 -10.22 -28.11
CA LYS A 198 -3.76 -10.98 -28.90
C LYS A 198 -3.03 -9.99 -29.83
N PRO A 199 -1.69 -10.07 -29.95
CA PRO A 199 -0.99 -9.28 -30.97
C PRO A 199 -1.62 -9.55 -32.30
N ALA A 200 -1.92 -8.49 -33.06
CA ALA A 200 -2.41 -8.65 -34.44
C ALA A 200 -1.39 -9.52 -35.21
N GLN A 201 -1.83 -10.63 -35.76
CA GLN A 201 -1.00 -11.43 -36.65
C GLN A 201 -0.59 -10.51 -37.80
N LYS A 202 0.72 -10.35 -37.98
CA LYS A 202 1.23 -9.64 -39.15
C LYS A 202 0.70 -10.38 -40.40
N PRO A 203 -0.01 -9.71 -41.31
CA PRO A 203 -0.39 -10.33 -42.55
C PRO A 203 0.89 -10.63 -43.35
N GLY A 204 1.08 -11.88 -43.78
CA GLY A 204 2.05 -12.26 -44.77
C GLY A 204 3.46 -12.53 -44.26
N ALA A 205 3.69 -13.75 -43.78
CA ALA A 205 4.94 -14.47 -43.94
C ALA A 205 4.52 -15.86 -44.50
N SER A 206 4.20 -15.89 -45.79
CA SER A 206 4.19 -17.11 -46.59
C SER A 206 5.37 -17.07 -47.51
#